data_558f80caa2814aea5be472cd47b8c262
#
_entry.id   558f80caa2814aea5be472cd47b8c262
#
_cell.length_a   1.000
_cell.length_b   1.000
_cell.length_c   1.000
_cell.angle_alpha   90.00
_cell.angle_beta   90.00
_cell.angle_gamma   90.00
#
_symmetry.space_group_name_H-M   'P 1'
#
loop_
_entity.id
_entity.type
_entity.pdbx_description
1 polymer ?
#
loop_
_entity_poly.entity_id
_entity_poly.type
_entity_poly.pdbx_seq_one_letter_code
_entity_poly.pdbx_strand_id
1 'polypeptide(L)'
;FARASKTEQAGWGSLMEQYLSSGRVQHLFLLIDIRHAPTAEDRQMFEWVLYYGLPFTLIATKADKIAKSKRRQAANQAAKLLGAPPAAIPYSSESGDGKEAVLERIGQILQDRENKA
;
A
#
# COMPACT_ATOMS: atom_id res chain seq x y z
N PHE A 1 3.68 5.08 9.81
CA PHE A 1 2.75 5.64 10.79
C PHE A 1 3.50 6.20 11.98
N ALA A 2 3.10 7.39 12.44
CA ALA A 2 3.59 7.91 13.70
C ALA A 2 3.05 7.07 14.85
N ARG A 3 3.85 6.94 15.91
CA ARG A 3 3.39 6.23 17.10
C ARG A 3 2.34 7.08 17.81
N ALA A 4 1.22 6.45 18.15
CA ALA A 4 0.12 7.10 18.83
C ALA A 4 -0.31 6.26 20.04
N SER A 5 -0.99 6.87 20.99
CA SER A 5 -1.57 6.14 22.11
C SER A 5 -2.66 5.19 21.58
N LYS A 6 -3.02 4.20 22.39
CA LYS A 6 -4.09 3.26 22.02
C LYS A 6 -5.42 3.98 21.75
N THR A 7 -5.70 5.03 22.52
CA THR A 7 -6.91 5.83 22.33
C THR A 7 -6.89 6.56 20.99
N GLU A 8 -5.76 7.17 20.65
CA GLU A 8 -5.60 7.85 19.36
C GLU A 8 -5.69 6.87 18.21
N GLN A 9 -5.05 5.69 18.33
CA GLN A 9 -5.11 4.65 17.31
C GLN A 9 -6.55 4.17 17.08
N ALA A 10 -7.32 4.00 18.14
CA ALA A 10 -8.72 3.60 18.02
C ALA A 10 -9.54 4.67 17.31
N GLY A 11 -9.29 5.96 17.63
CA GLY A 11 -9.93 7.08 16.95
C GLY A 11 -9.57 7.16 15.48
N TRP A 12 -8.30 6.94 15.17
CA TRP A 12 -7.83 6.91 13.78
C TRP A 12 -8.44 5.74 13.01
N GLY A 13 -8.58 4.57 13.64
CA GLY A 13 -9.20 3.42 13.02
C GLY A 13 -10.64 3.71 12.60
N SER A 14 -11.43 4.29 13.51
CA SER A 14 -12.80 4.66 13.23
C SER A 14 -12.90 5.72 12.11
N LEU A 15 -12.05 6.73 12.16
CA LEU A 15 -12.01 7.79 11.15
C LEU A 15 -11.63 7.22 9.79
N MET A 16 -10.63 6.34 9.75
CA MET A 16 -10.17 5.72 8.52
C MET A 16 -11.27 4.85 7.92
N GLU A 17 -11.96 4.08 8.75
CA GLU A 17 -13.06 3.24 8.29
C GLU A 17 -14.20 4.07 7.71
N GLN A 18 -14.55 5.19 8.34
CA GLN A 18 -15.53 6.12 7.80
C GLN A 18 -15.11 6.65 6.43
N TYR A 19 -13.84 7.00 6.28
CA TYR A 19 -13.31 7.51 5.02
C TYR A 19 -13.37 6.45 3.92
N LEU A 20 -12.94 5.23 4.22
CA LEU A 20 -12.94 4.14 3.25
C LEU A 20 -14.35 3.74 2.83
N SER A 21 -15.32 3.84 3.72
CA SER A 21 -16.71 3.50 3.41
C SER A 21 -17.48 4.63 2.74
N SER A 22 -16.91 5.83 2.64
CA SER A 22 -17.59 7.03 2.16
C SER A 22 -17.92 7.04 0.67
N GLY A 23 -17.30 6.17 -0.12
CA GLY A 23 -17.42 6.17 -1.58
C GLY A 23 -16.56 7.21 -2.28
N ARG A 24 -15.74 7.96 -1.53
CA ARG A 24 -14.86 8.99 -2.09
C ARG A 24 -13.53 8.47 -2.57
N VAL A 25 -13.10 7.31 -2.05
CA VAL A 25 -11.80 6.72 -2.40
C VAL A 25 -11.95 5.99 -3.73
N GLN A 26 -11.17 6.41 -4.74
CA GLN A 26 -11.19 5.80 -6.07
C GLN A 26 -10.13 4.72 -6.21
N HIS A 27 -9.00 4.89 -5.52
CA HIS A 27 -7.89 3.95 -5.54
C HIS A 27 -7.03 4.20 -4.30
N LEU A 28 -6.49 3.16 -3.71
CA LEU A 28 -5.71 3.27 -2.49
C LEU A 28 -4.29 2.74 -2.72
N PHE A 29 -3.30 3.50 -2.27
CA PHE A 29 -1.91 3.05 -2.25
C PHE A 29 -1.56 2.63 -0.83
N LEU A 30 -1.29 1.33 -0.65
CA LEU A 30 -0.90 0.78 0.65
C LEU A 30 0.61 0.68 0.72
N LEU A 31 1.20 1.32 1.72
CA LEU A 31 2.64 1.33 1.93
C LEU A 31 3.01 0.28 2.98
N ILE A 32 3.88 -0.65 2.61
CA ILE A 32 4.40 -1.67 3.53
C ILE A 32 5.92 -1.61 3.50
N ASP A 33 6.56 -1.87 4.63
CA ASP A 33 8.02 -1.86 4.73
C ASP A 33 8.56 -3.15 4.14
N ILE A 34 9.43 -3.05 3.12
CA ILE A 34 9.98 -4.21 2.41
C ILE A 34 10.82 -5.13 3.29
N ARG A 35 11.32 -4.61 4.43
CA ARG A 35 12.25 -5.34 5.30
C ARG A 35 11.57 -6.32 6.24
N HIS A 36 10.27 -6.15 6.47
CA HIS A 36 9.55 -6.85 7.53
C HIS A 36 8.29 -7.52 7.02
N ALA A 37 7.80 -8.48 7.78
CA ALA A 37 6.46 -9.00 7.56
C ALA A 37 5.44 -7.88 7.82
N PRO A 38 4.28 -7.89 7.14
CA PRO A 38 3.25 -6.90 7.41
C PRO A 38 2.86 -6.83 8.88
N THR A 39 2.66 -5.61 9.38
CA THR A 39 2.26 -5.38 10.76
C THR A 39 0.77 -5.67 10.95
N ALA A 40 0.32 -5.66 12.22
CA ALA A 40 -1.10 -5.81 12.52
C ALA A 40 -1.92 -4.68 11.87
N GLU A 41 -1.37 -3.46 11.86
CA GLU A 41 -2.00 -2.30 11.23
C GLU A 41 -2.09 -2.47 9.71
N ASP A 42 -1.04 -2.98 9.09
CA ASP A 42 -1.05 -3.27 7.65
C ASP A 42 -2.15 -4.27 7.31
N ARG A 43 -2.27 -5.33 8.10
CA ARG A 43 -3.30 -6.36 7.89
C ARG A 43 -4.69 -5.81 8.08
N GLN A 44 -4.89 -4.97 9.09
CA GLN A 44 -6.18 -4.34 9.34
C GLN A 44 -6.61 -3.45 8.18
N MET A 45 -5.68 -2.64 7.67
CA MET A 45 -5.96 -1.78 6.53
C MET A 45 -6.32 -2.61 5.30
N PHE A 46 -5.57 -3.69 5.06
CA PHE A 46 -5.83 -4.56 3.91
C PHE A 46 -7.21 -5.23 4.02
N GLU A 47 -7.60 -5.67 5.23
CA GLU A 47 -8.93 -6.23 5.46
C GLU A 47 -10.04 -5.23 5.11
N TRP A 48 -9.88 -3.97 5.51
CA TRP A 48 -10.85 -2.93 5.17
C TRP A 48 -10.91 -2.69 3.67
N VAL A 49 -9.76 -2.66 3.00
CA VAL A 49 -9.70 -2.47 1.54
C VAL A 49 -10.49 -3.56 0.83
N LEU A 50 -10.31 -4.82 1.27
CA LEU A 50 -11.05 -5.94 0.71
C LEU A 50 -12.53 -5.86 1.04
N TYR A 51 -12.85 -5.53 2.29
CA TYR A 51 -14.24 -5.44 2.74
C TYR A 51 -15.04 -4.42 1.95
N TYR A 52 -14.44 -3.26 1.70
CA TYR A 52 -15.11 -2.19 0.95
C TYR A 52 -14.91 -2.29 -0.56
N GLY A 53 -14.21 -3.33 -1.02
CA GLY A 53 -14.02 -3.57 -2.46
C GLY A 53 -13.25 -2.47 -3.17
N LEU A 54 -12.28 -1.86 -2.49
CA LEU A 54 -11.53 -0.74 -3.04
C LEU A 54 -10.38 -1.23 -3.94
N PRO A 55 -10.18 -0.62 -5.12
CA PRO A 55 -8.98 -0.88 -5.90
C PRO A 55 -7.75 -0.39 -5.15
N PHE A 56 -6.66 -1.15 -5.23
CA PHE A 56 -5.45 -0.78 -4.47
C PHE A 56 -4.18 -1.15 -5.23
N THR A 57 -3.09 -0.51 -4.84
CA THR A 57 -1.73 -0.84 -5.27
C THR A 57 -0.86 -0.91 -4.02
N LEU A 58 -0.09 -1.99 -3.90
CA LEU A 58 0.88 -2.13 -2.82
C LEU A 58 2.21 -1.51 -3.22
N ILE A 59 2.80 -0.76 -2.31
CA ILE A 59 4.13 -0.20 -2.47
C ILE A 59 5.00 -0.71 -1.33
N ALA A 60 6.06 -1.43 -1.67
CA ALA A 60 7.03 -1.94 -0.70
C ALA A 60 8.11 -0.88 -0.52
N THR A 61 8.03 -0.14 0.57
CA THR A 61 8.91 1.01 0.84
C THR A 61 10.27 0.59 1.38
N LYS A 62 11.20 1.55 1.41
CA LYS A 62 12.55 1.38 1.95
C LYS A 62 13.36 0.33 1.20
N ALA A 63 13.14 0.24 -0.11
CA ALA A 63 13.83 -0.73 -0.96
C ALA A 63 15.34 -0.55 -0.95
N ASP A 64 15.84 0.68 -0.68
CA ASP A 64 17.27 0.95 -0.57
C ASP A 64 17.94 0.22 0.60
N LYS A 65 17.16 -0.27 1.58
CA LYS A 65 17.69 -0.97 2.75
C LYS A 65 18.01 -2.44 2.50
N ILE A 66 17.69 -2.95 1.31
CA ILE A 66 18.03 -4.32 0.92
C ILE A 66 18.69 -4.33 -0.45
N ALA A 67 19.42 -5.40 -0.77
CA ALA A 67 20.14 -5.54 -2.03
C ALA A 67 19.18 -5.51 -3.22
N LYS A 68 19.57 -4.84 -4.32
CA LYS A 68 18.76 -4.72 -5.52
C LYS A 68 18.25 -6.07 -6.03
N SER A 69 19.13 -7.07 -6.03
CA SER A 69 18.79 -8.41 -6.53
C SER A 69 17.69 -9.10 -5.71
N LYS A 70 17.43 -8.62 -4.50
CA LYS A 70 16.46 -9.24 -3.59
C LYS A 70 15.15 -8.45 -3.47
N ARG A 71 15.08 -7.26 -4.06
CA ARG A 71 13.93 -6.36 -3.88
C ARG A 71 12.63 -6.94 -4.43
N ARG A 72 12.67 -7.51 -5.63
CA ARG A 72 11.47 -8.10 -6.23
C ARG A 72 10.95 -9.26 -5.39
N GLN A 73 11.83 -10.14 -4.97
CA GLN A 73 11.45 -11.28 -4.15
C GLN A 73 10.89 -10.84 -2.79
N ALA A 74 11.52 -9.85 -2.14
CA ALA A 74 11.07 -9.34 -0.86
C ALA A 74 9.70 -8.66 -0.98
N ALA A 75 9.49 -7.89 -2.03
CA ALA A 75 8.20 -7.23 -2.27
C ALA A 75 7.09 -8.27 -2.50
N ASN A 76 7.37 -9.30 -3.28
CA ASN A 76 6.41 -10.37 -3.53
C ASN A 76 6.11 -11.17 -2.26
N GLN A 77 7.13 -11.40 -1.43
CA GLN A 77 6.95 -12.09 -0.15
C GLN A 77 6.08 -11.28 0.81
N ALA A 78 6.32 -9.98 0.90
CA ALA A 78 5.50 -9.10 1.75
C ALA A 78 4.03 -9.11 1.29
N ALA A 79 3.80 -9.04 -0.02
CA ALA A 79 2.45 -9.10 -0.58
C ALA A 79 1.79 -10.44 -0.25
N LYS A 80 2.53 -11.55 -0.40
CA LYS A 80 2.02 -12.89 -0.10
C LYS A 80 1.63 -13.03 1.37
N LEU A 81 2.46 -12.52 2.27
CA LEU A 81 2.18 -12.58 3.71
C LEU A 81 0.96 -11.75 4.09
N LEU A 82 0.67 -10.70 3.33
CA LEU A 82 -0.54 -9.90 3.51
C LEU A 82 -1.78 -10.57 2.94
N GLY A 83 -1.61 -11.51 2.03
CA GLY A 83 -2.72 -12.16 1.31
C GLY A 83 -3.04 -11.50 -0.01
N ALA A 84 -2.14 -10.67 -0.53
CA ALA A 84 -2.32 -9.94 -1.78
C ALA A 84 -1.60 -10.62 -2.94
N PRO A 85 -1.98 -10.31 -4.19
CA PRO A 85 -1.24 -10.78 -5.37
C PRO A 85 0.20 -10.27 -5.36
N PRO A 86 1.14 -10.97 -6.03
CA PRO A 86 2.57 -10.60 -6.01
C PRO A 86 2.87 -9.42 -6.96
N ALA A 87 2.30 -8.27 -6.68
CA ALA A 87 2.40 -7.08 -7.51
C ALA A 87 2.81 -5.82 -6.73
N ALA A 88 3.45 -5.99 -5.57
CA ALA A 88 3.94 -4.84 -4.81
C ALA A 88 5.11 -4.19 -5.53
N ILE A 89 5.13 -2.86 -5.59
CA ILE A 89 6.17 -2.08 -6.27
C ILE A 89 7.26 -1.74 -5.26
N PRO A 90 8.50 -2.24 -5.44
CA PRO A 90 9.62 -1.80 -4.61
C PRO A 90 9.90 -0.31 -4.83
N TYR A 91 10.04 0.43 -3.73
CA TYR A 91 10.18 1.88 -3.80
C TYR A 91 11.13 2.40 -2.72
N SER A 92 11.93 3.40 -3.07
CA SER A 92 12.77 4.13 -2.11
C SER A 92 12.69 5.62 -2.37
N SER A 93 12.27 6.38 -1.37
CA SER A 93 12.26 7.84 -1.46
C SER A 93 13.69 8.40 -1.42
N GLU A 94 14.64 7.68 -0.83
CA GLU A 94 16.04 8.14 -0.74
C GLU A 94 16.80 7.96 -2.06
N SER A 95 16.67 6.80 -2.70
CA SER A 95 17.39 6.52 -3.93
C SER A 95 16.60 6.85 -5.20
N GLY A 96 15.29 7.02 -5.09
CA GLY A 96 14.41 7.25 -6.23
C GLY A 96 14.03 5.96 -6.96
N ASP A 97 14.48 4.80 -6.50
CA ASP A 97 14.12 3.52 -7.11
C ASP A 97 12.63 3.29 -7.01
N GLY A 98 12.01 2.87 -8.11
CA GLY A 98 10.59 2.59 -8.17
C GLY A 98 9.73 3.81 -8.49
N LYS A 99 10.30 5.01 -8.52
CA LYS A 99 9.54 6.23 -8.79
C LYS A 99 8.83 6.18 -10.14
N GLU A 100 9.52 5.74 -11.17
CA GLU A 100 8.93 5.63 -12.51
C GLU A 100 7.79 4.61 -12.53
N ALA A 101 7.96 3.47 -11.85
CA ALA A 101 6.93 2.45 -11.78
C ALA A 101 5.67 2.97 -11.07
N VAL A 102 5.85 3.73 -9.99
CA VAL A 102 4.73 4.33 -9.26
C VAL A 102 4.02 5.37 -10.13
N LEU A 103 4.77 6.24 -10.81
CA LEU A 103 4.19 7.25 -11.69
C LEU A 103 3.45 6.61 -12.86
N GLU A 104 3.99 5.55 -13.43
CA GLU A 104 3.33 4.80 -14.50
C GLU A 104 2.03 4.18 -14.00
N ARG A 105 2.04 3.63 -12.79
CA ARG A 105 0.83 3.06 -12.19
C ARG A 105 -0.24 4.12 -11.97
N ILE A 106 0.14 5.30 -11.48
CA ILE A 106 -0.78 6.42 -11.31
C ILE A 106 -1.39 6.81 -12.67
N GLY A 107 -0.55 6.88 -13.71
CA GLY A 107 -1.02 7.18 -15.06
C GLY A 107 -2.05 6.18 -15.56
N GLN A 108 -1.82 4.88 -15.33
CA GLN A 108 -2.78 3.82 -15.69
C GLN A 108 -4.11 3.98 -14.96
N ILE A 109 -4.06 4.30 -13.66
CA ILE A 109 -5.26 4.49 -12.85
C ILE A 109 -6.09 5.66 -13.39
N LEU A 110 -5.44 6.77 -13.71
CA LEU A 110 -6.11 7.94 -14.26
C LEU A 110 -6.70 7.66 -15.64
N GLN A 111 -5.98 6.92 -16.49
CA GLN A 111 -6.45 6.52 -17.79
C GLN A 111 -7.69 5.63 -17.69
N ASP A 112 -7.68 4.67 -16.79
CA ASP A 112 -8.82 3.77 -16.57
C ASP A 112 -10.05 4.55 -16.09
N ARG A 113 -9.86 5.56 -15.26
CA ARG A 113 -10.96 6.42 -14.81
C ARG A 113 -11.58 7.19 -15.97
N GLU A 114 -10.76 7.75 -16.86
CA GLU A 114 -11.22 8.46 -18.05
C GLU A 114 -12.04 7.52 -18.94
N ASN A 115 -11.56 6.28 -19.12
CA ASN A 115 -12.23 5.31 -19.97
C ASN A 115 -13.59 4.85 -19.41
N LYS A 116 -13.78 4.99 -18.10
CA LYS A 116 -15.05 4.62 -17.45
C LYS A 116 -16.03 5.77 -17.34
N ALA A 117 -15.57 6.98 -17.57
CA ALA A 117 -16.38 8.17 -17.43
C ALA A 117 -17.43 8.30 -18.54
#